data_8329c18f5bb9c886cde4efc453ee3b36
#
_entry.id   8329c18f5bb9c886cde4efc453ee3b36
#
_cell.length_a   1.000
_cell.length_b   1.000
_cell.length_c   1.000
_cell.angle_alpha   90.00
_cell.angle_beta   90.00
_cell.angle_gamma   90.00
#
_symmetry.space_group_name_H-M   'P 1'
#
loop_
_entity.id
_entity.type
_entity.pdbx_description
1 polymer ?
#
loop_
_entity_poly.entity_id
_entity_poly.type
_entity_poly.pdbx_seq_one_letter_code
_entity_poly.pdbx_strand_id
1 'polypeptide(L)'
;MIPAVGLVQLCFRHTQVQPDMIDIQLLRKDIDTAAARLATRKFQLDVATFNAIEAERKAIQTRTEELQGKRNSLSKQIGMLKGKGEDTTAVMAEVAGLGDELKANEIALGEVQAKMARFMEAVPNLPHESAPQGMDETGNVEVRKVGVPRAFDFEVKDHVDIGERLGLDFDTATKLTGSRFSMMKGGMARLHRALAQYMLDTHTGQHGYTECYTPYMVNADSLRGTGQLPKFEADLFSVKKGGAEGEGENFYLIPTSEVSLTNVVRDEIVALDQLPVKMTAHTPCFRSEAGSYGRDTRGMIRQHQFDKVEMVQVVHPEQSYAALEEMVGQAEFILTSLGLPYRVMLLCTGDMGFSAAKTYDLEVWLPAQNTYREISSLSNCEAFQSRRMQARFRNAQGKPELLHTLNGSGLAVGRTLVAVLENYQQADGSVIIPEVLRPYMGGLERLAPAA
;
A
#
# COMPACT_ATOMS: atom_id res chain seq x y z
N MET A 1 -59.37 4.65 2.19
CA MET A 1 -58.87 3.76 1.15
C MET A 1 -57.95 4.57 0.24
N ILE A 2 -56.66 4.47 0.43
CA ILE A 2 -55.62 5.14 -0.38
C ILE A 2 -54.88 3.99 -1.07
N PRO A 3 -54.69 3.98 -2.39
CA PRO A 3 -54.02 2.87 -3.08
C PRO A 3 -52.51 2.97 -2.88
N ALA A 4 -51.88 1.84 -2.58
CA ALA A 4 -50.45 1.67 -2.45
C ALA A 4 -49.79 1.83 -3.83
N VAL A 5 -48.90 2.81 -3.93
CA VAL A 5 -47.96 2.99 -5.04
C VAL A 5 -46.80 2.02 -4.87
N GLY A 6 -46.72 1.05 -5.76
CA GLY A 6 -45.61 0.07 -5.77
C GLY A 6 -44.27 0.78 -6.07
N LEU A 7 -43.33 0.66 -5.13
CA LEU A 7 -41.92 0.95 -5.36
C LEU A 7 -41.32 -0.10 -6.31
N VAL A 8 -41.12 0.30 -7.57
CA VAL A 8 -40.25 -0.43 -8.49
C VAL A 8 -38.82 -0.22 -8.02
N GLN A 9 -38.25 -1.21 -7.33
CA GLN A 9 -36.86 -1.29 -6.95
C GLN A 9 -36.04 -1.58 -8.21
N LEU A 10 -35.51 -0.51 -8.84
CA LEU A 10 -34.52 -0.63 -9.89
C LEU A 10 -33.22 -1.16 -9.24
N CYS A 11 -33.02 -2.49 -9.28
CA CYS A 11 -31.74 -3.11 -9.08
C CYS A 11 -30.79 -2.65 -10.21
N PHE A 12 -30.05 -1.58 -10.00
CA PHE A 12 -28.83 -1.34 -10.76
C PHE A 12 -27.85 -2.46 -10.38
N ARG A 13 -27.77 -3.50 -11.20
CA ARG A 13 -26.62 -4.40 -11.18
C ARG A 13 -25.41 -3.56 -11.54
N HIS A 14 -24.62 -3.19 -10.54
CA HIS A 14 -23.25 -2.74 -10.75
C HIS A 14 -22.53 -3.90 -11.45
N THR A 15 -22.30 -3.78 -12.74
CA THR A 15 -21.23 -4.50 -13.40
C THR A 15 -19.95 -4.01 -12.69
N GLN A 16 -19.42 -4.82 -11.77
CA GLN A 16 -18.11 -4.60 -11.19
C GLN A 16 -17.13 -4.65 -12.35
N VAL A 17 -16.72 -3.48 -12.83
CA VAL A 17 -15.51 -3.35 -13.64
C VAL A 17 -14.39 -3.69 -12.68
N GLN A 18 -13.83 -4.90 -12.80
CA GLN A 18 -12.69 -5.28 -11.99
C GLN A 18 -11.51 -4.35 -12.35
N PRO A 19 -10.85 -3.76 -11.35
CA PRO A 19 -9.80 -2.78 -11.58
C PRO A 19 -8.56 -3.45 -12.16
N ASP A 20 -8.11 -2.99 -13.33
CA ASP A 20 -6.83 -3.36 -13.92
C ASP A 20 -5.70 -2.70 -13.12
N MET A 21 -4.65 -3.44 -12.79
CA MET A 21 -3.58 -3.05 -11.85
C MET A 21 -2.52 -2.13 -12.45
N ILE A 22 -1.98 -2.49 -13.61
CA ILE A 22 -1.32 -1.58 -14.55
C ILE A 22 -2.36 -1.23 -15.60
N ASP A 23 -2.21 -0.11 -16.27
CA ASP A 23 -3.09 0.17 -17.39
C ASP A 23 -2.95 -0.92 -18.45
N ILE A 24 -3.98 -1.77 -18.57
CA ILE A 24 -4.00 -2.85 -19.56
C ILE A 24 -3.78 -2.32 -21.00
N GLN A 25 -4.10 -1.05 -21.25
CA GLN A 25 -3.86 -0.43 -22.55
C GLN A 25 -2.37 -0.31 -22.86
N LEU A 26 -1.50 -0.19 -21.85
CA LEU A 26 -0.05 -0.23 -22.05
C LEU A 26 0.39 -1.59 -22.59
N LEU A 27 -0.13 -2.69 -22.00
CA LEU A 27 0.17 -4.04 -22.46
C LEU A 27 -0.42 -4.31 -23.85
N ARG A 28 -1.62 -3.80 -24.13
CA ARG A 28 -2.27 -3.94 -25.45
C ARG A 28 -1.55 -3.18 -26.55
N LYS A 29 -0.92 -2.05 -26.19
CA LYS A 29 -0.25 -1.17 -27.14
C LYS A 29 1.19 -1.63 -27.46
N ASP A 30 1.93 -2.00 -26.40
CA ASP A 30 3.36 -2.37 -26.50
C ASP A 30 3.75 -3.29 -25.34
N ILE A 31 3.42 -4.58 -25.50
CA ILE A 31 3.69 -5.57 -24.46
C ILE A 31 5.18 -5.83 -24.27
N ASP A 32 5.97 -5.73 -25.33
CA ASP A 32 7.40 -6.04 -25.29
C ASP A 32 8.16 -4.99 -24.48
N THR A 33 7.87 -3.71 -24.67
CA THR A 33 8.42 -2.63 -23.85
C THR A 33 7.98 -2.75 -22.38
N ALA A 34 6.72 -3.07 -22.13
CA ALA A 34 6.24 -3.26 -20.76
C ALA A 34 6.92 -4.46 -20.10
N ALA A 35 7.05 -5.59 -20.81
CA ALA A 35 7.74 -6.78 -20.33
C ALA A 35 9.23 -6.51 -20.02
N ALA A 36 9.92 -5.76 -20.88
CA ALA A 36 11.30 -5.36 -20.66
C ALA A 36 11.46 -4.50 -19.39
N ARG A 37 10.56 -3.51 -19.18
CA ARG A 37 10.55 -2.70 -17.95
C ARG A 37 10.26 -3.52 -16.71
N LEU A 38 9.32 -4.46 -16.77
CA LEU A 38 9.00 -5.36 -15.66
C LEU A 38 10.15 -6.33 -15.35
N ALA A 39 10.90 -6.77 -16.34
CA ALA A 39 12.06 -7.63 -16.16
C ALA A 39 13.15 -6.97 -15.30
N THR A 40 13.31 -5.64 -15.36
CA THR A 40 14.22 -4.91 -14.45
C THR A 40 13.82 -5.01 -12.98
N ARG A 41 12.57 -5.38 -12.70
CA ARG A 41 12.01 -5.63 -11.34
C ARG A 41 12.03 -7.10 -10.94
N LYS A 42 12.81 -7.95 -11.59
CA LYS A 42 12.80 -9.41 -11.38
C LYS A 42 11.44 -10.06 -11.68
N PHE A 43 10.59 -9.40 -12.47
CA PHE A 43 9.28 -9.92 -12.83
C PHE A 43 9.23 -10.28 -14.31
N GLN A 44 9.05 -11.56 -14.59
CA GLN A 44 8.87 -12.08 -15.96
C GLN A 44 7.38 -12.07 -16.28
N LEU A 45 6.98 -11.14 -17.17
CA LEU A 45 5.61 -11.09 -17.66
C LEU A 45 5.34 -12.30 -18.56
N ASP A 46 4.31 -13.07 -18.26
CA ASP A 46 3.86 -14.16 -19.14
C ASP A 46 3.07 -13.60 -20.32
N VAL A 47 3.83 -13.16 -21.33
CA VAL A 47 3.31 -12.58 -22.57
C VAL A 47 2.40 -13.57 -23.33
N ALA A 48 2.72 -14.86 -23.28
CA ALA A 48 1.95 -15.89 -23.97
C ALA A 48 0.54 -16.02 -23.35
N THR A 49 0.46 -16.11 -22.02
CA THR A 49 -0.81 -16.16 -21.31
C THR A 49 -1.63 -14.88 -21.48
N PHE A 50 -1.01 -13.69 -21.42
CA PHE A 50 -1.71 -12.43 -21.70
C PHE A 50 -2.33 -12.43 -23.11
N ASN A 51 -1.56 -12.76 -24.11
CA ASN A 51 -2.02 -12.79 -25.50
C ASN A 51 -3.13 -13.83 -25.73
N ALA A 52 -3.06 -14.99 -25.06
CA ALA A 52 -4.10 -16.01 -25.14
C ALA A 52 -5.44 -15.50 -24.57
N ILE A 53 -5.41 -14.87 -23.38
CA ILE A 53 -6.62 -14.28 -22.77
C ILE A 53 -7.19 -13.15 -23.64
N GLU A 54 -6.35 -12.27 -24.20
CA GLU A 54 -6.79 -11.19 -25.10
C GLU A 54 -7.36 -11.72 -26.41
N ALA A 55 -6.83 -12.81 -26.96
CA ALA A 55 -7.37 -13.46 -28.14
C ALA A 55 -8.76 -14.06 -27.85
N GLU A 56 -8.92 -14.76 -26.71
CA GLU A 56 -10.20 -15.31 -26.25
C GLU A 56 -11.25 -14.19 -26.07
N ARG A 57 -10.87 -13.10 -25.42
CA ARG A 57 -11.73 -11.93 -25.22
C ARG A 57 -12.19 -11.31 -26.54
N LYS A 58 -11.26 -11.10 -27.49
CA LYS A 58 -11.56 -10.54 -28.81
C LYS A 58 -12.52 -11.44 -29.60
N ALA A 59 -12.29 -12.75 -29.58
CA ALA A 59 -13.13 -13.70 -30.28
C ALA A 59 -14.58 -13.65 -29.77
N ILE A 60 -14.77 -13.64 -28.44
CA ILE A 60 -16.09 -13.52 -27.81
C ILE A 60 -16.76 -12.19 -28.15
N GLN A 61 -16.04 -11.08 -28.10
CA GLN A 61 -16.57 -9.76 -28.43
C GLN A 61 -17.02 -9.69 -29.89
N THR A 62 -16.17 -10.13 -30.85
CA THR A 62 -16.52 -10.15 -32.28
C THR A 62 -17.78 -11.00 -32.51
N ARG A 63 -17.85 -12.19 -31.90
CA ARG A 63 -19.02 -13.04 -32.00
C ARG A 63 -20.28 -12.39 -31.42
N THR A 64 -20.15 -11.69 -30.30
CA THR A 64 -21.26 -10.95 -29.67
C THR A 64 -21.79 -9.84 -30.56
N GLU A 65 -20.88 -9.06 -31.19
CA GLU A 65 -21.24 -8.00 -32.13
C GLU A 65 -21.96 -8.56 -33.37
N GLU A 66 -21.49 -9.67 -33.95
CA GLU A 66 -22.14 -10.38 -35.07
C GLU A 66 -23.56 -10.82 -34.70
N LEU A 67 -23.73 -11.48 -33.53
CA LEU A 67 -25.02 -11.95 -33.05
C LEU A 67 -26.00 -10.80 -32.78
N GLN A 68 -25.49 -9.68 -32.19
CA GLN A 68 -26.31 -8.48 -31.97
C GLN A 68 -26.75 -7.86 -33.30
N GLY A 69 -25.86 -7.76 -34.29
CA GLY A 69 -26.16 -7.28 -35.63
C GLY A 69 -27.25 -8.15 -36.31
N LYS A 70 -27.08 -9.47 -36.26
CA LYS A 70 -28.05 -10.42 -36.77
C LYS A 70 -29.41 -10.32 -36.11
N ARG A 71 -29.44 -10.26 -34.75
CA ARG A 71 -30.67 -10.08 -33.97
C ARG A 71 -31.41 -8.78 -34.33
N ASN A 72 -30.68 -7.68 -34.49
CA ASN A 72 -31.26 -6.40 -34.89
C ASN A 72 -31.86 -6.46 -36.30
N SER A 73 -31.22 -7.15 -37.24
CA SER A 73 -31.72 -7.37 -38.62
C SER A 73 -33.01 -8.19 -38.62
N LEU A 74 -33.00 -9.32 -37.90
CA LEU A 74 -34.18 -10.18 -37.79
C LEU A 74 -35.36 -9.49 -37.05
N SER A 75 -35.08 -8.66 -36.05
CA SER A 75 -36.09 -7.86 -35.36
C SER A 75 -36.78 -6.87 -36.32
N LYS A 76 -36.03 -6.24 -37.24
CA LYS A 76 -36.59 -5.39 -38.28
C LYS A 76 -37.43 -6.21 -39.27
N GLN A 77 -37.00 -7.42 -39.66
CA GLN A 77 -37.74 -8.33 -40.52
C GLN A 77 -39.06 -8.76 -39.88
N ILE A 78 -39.09 -9.10 -38.60
CA ILE A 78 -40.32 -9.39 -37.84
C ILE A 78 -41.30 -8.21 -37.94
N GLY A 79 -40.80 -6.99 -37.75
CA GLY A 79 -41.63 -5.77 -37.85
C GLY A 79 -42.26 -5.62 -39.24
N MET A 80 -41.50 -5.89 -40.32
CA MET A 80 -41.99 -5.83 -41.72
C MET A 80 -43.02 -6.93 -42.01
N LEU A 81 -42.76 -8.18 -41.57
CA LEU A 81 -43.68 -9.32 -41.77
C LEU A 81 -44.99 -9.10 -41.02
N LYS A 82 -44.91 -8.65 -39.79
CA LYS A 82 -46.12 -8.28 -39.01
C LYS A 82 -46.94 -7.18 -39.64
N GLY A 83 -46.30 -6.17 -40.22
CA GLY A 83 -46.97 -5.09 -40.93
C GLY A 83 -47.68 -5.54 -42.24
N LYS A 84 -47.23 -6.67 -42.79
CA LYS A 84 -47.85 -7.30 -43.97
C LYS A 84 -48.88 -8.40 -43.62
N GLY A 85 -49.03 -8.78 -42.35
CA GLY A 85 -49.85 -9.89 -41.96
C GLY A 85 -49.25 -11.27 -42.25
N GLU A 86 -47.96 -11.35 -42.49
CA GLU A 86 -47.23 -12.59 -42.84
C GLU A 86 -46.78 -13.33 -41.55
N ASP A 87 -46.56 -14.67 -41.68
CA ASP A 87 -46.15 -15.51 -40.55
C ASP A 87 -44.74 -15.16 -40.09
N THR A 88 -44.57 -14.96 -38.78
CA THR A 88 -43.29 -14.58 -38.15
C THR A 88 -42.69 -15.70 -37.28
N THR A 89 -43.33 -16.86 -37.21
CA THR A 89 -42.99 -17.95 -36.27
C THR A 89 -41.53 -18.41 -36.42
N ALA A 90 -41.09 -18.66 -37.63
CA ALA A 90 -39.72 -19.11 -37.91
C ALA A 90 -38.65 -18.06 -37.52
N VAL A 91 -38.90 -16.79 -37.87
CA VAL A 91 -37.96 -15.70 -37.56
C VAL A 91 -37.91 -15.41 -36.06
N MET A 92 -39.06 -15.56 -35.37
CA MET A 92 -39.12 -15.42 -33.90
C MET A 92 -38.33 -16.53 -33.20
N ALA A 93 -38.41 -17.79 -33.71
CA ALA A 93 -37.64 -18.91 -33.16
C ALA A 93 -36.11 -18.67 -33.36
N GLU A 94 -35.70 -18.14 -34.51
CA GLU A 94 -34.28 -17.78 -34.76
C GLU A 94 -33.81 -16.67 -33.81
N VAL A 95 -34.63 -15.66 -33.58
CA VAL A 95 -34.28 -14.57 -32.62
C VAL A 95 -34.16 -15.12 -31.21
N ALA A 96 -34.99 -16.08 -30.81
CA ALA A 96 -34.92 -16.73 -29.49
C ALA A 96 -33.58 -17.48 -29.33
N GLY A 97 -33.15 -18.28 -30.33
CA GLY A 97 -31.86 -18.96 -30.33
C GLY A 97 -30.68 -18.02 -30.24
N LEU A 98 -30.72 -16.87 -30.94
CA LEU A 98 -29.69 -15.83 -30.81
C LEU A 98 -29.66 -15.21 -29.41
N GLY A 99 -30.78 -15.12 -28.71
CA GLY A 99 -30.86 -14.66 -27.32
C GLY A 99 -30.08 -15.57 -26.38
N ASP A 100 -30.20 -16.88 -26.55
CA ASP A 100 -29.49 -17.87 -25.73
C ASP A 100 -28.00 -17.85 -26.03
N GLU A 101 -27.56 -17.72 -27.30
CA GLU A 101 -26.15 -17.57 -27.67
C GLU A 101 -25.55 -16.27 -27.07
N LEU A 102 -26.24 -15.15 -27.12
CA LEU A 102 -25.80 -13.88 -26.55
C LEU A 102 -25.61 -13.98 -25.04
N LYS A 103 -26.53 -14.66 -24.33
CA LYS A 103 -26.41 -14.91 -22.89
C LYS A 103 -25.20 -15.79 -22.54
N ALA A 104 -24.96 -16.84 -23.36
CA ALA A 104 -23.79 -17.69 -23.19
C ALA A 104 -22.49 -16.90 -23.39
N ASN A 105 -22.43 -16.02 -24.41
CA ASN A 105 -21.28 -15.16 -24.65
C ASN A 105 -21.06 -14.12 -23.53
N GLU A 106 -22.13 -13.59 -22.93
CA GLU A 106 -22.02 -12.68 -21.77
C GLU A 106 -21.35 -13.38 -20.59
N ILE A 107 -21.75 -14.63 -20.30
CA ILE A 107 -21.13 -15.44 -19.25
C ILE A 107 -19.66 -15.70 -19.57
N ALA A 108 -19.36 -16.16 -20.80
CA ALA A 108 -17.99 -16.44 -21.21
C ALA A 108 -17.10 -15.17 -21.18
N LEU A 109 -17.64 -14.02 -21.56
CA LEU A 109 -16.92 -12.74 -21.45
C LEU A 109 -16.60 -12.40 -19.99
N GLY A 110 -17.54 -12.61 -19.06
CA GLY A 110 -17.32 -12.42 -17.64
C GLY A 110 -16.20 -13.33 -17.10
N GLU A 111 -16.17 -14.60 -17.53
CA GLU A 111 -15.12 -15.54 -17.13
C GLU A 111 -13.73 -15.12 -17.65
N VAL A 112 -13.64 -14.68 -18.89
CA VAL A 112 -12.38 -14.19 -19.48
C VAL A 112 -11.92 -12.89 -18.81
N GLN A 113 -12.84 -11.98 -18.50
CA GLN A 113 -12.51 -10.77 -17.73
C GLN A 113 -11.98 -11.12 -16.34
N ALA A 114 -12.59 -12.09 -15.67
CA ALA A 114 -12.08 -12.57 -14.37
C ALA A 114 -10.71 -13.25 -14.47
N LYS A 115 -10.41 -13.99 -15.55
CA LYS A 115 -9.07 -14.53 -15.83
C LYS A 115 -8.05 -13.40 -16.01
N MET A 116 -8.39 -12.38 -16.81
CA MET A 116 -7.52 -11.22 -17.02
C MET A 116 -7.26 -10.46 -15.73
N ALA A 117 -8.29 -10.21 -14.91
CA ALA A 117 -8.11 -9.53 -13.64
C ALA A 117 -7.14 -10.28 -12.71
N ARG A 118 -7.32 -11.60 -12.55
CA ARG A 118 -6.39 -12.43 -11.76
C ARG A 118 -4.96 -12.39 -12.30
N PHE A 119 -4.80 -12.40 -13.63
CA PHE A 119 -3.48 -12.26 -14.26
C PHE A 119 -2.85 -10.91 -13.92
N MET A 120 -3.60 -9.83 -14.08
CA MET A 120 -3.14 -8.46 -13.80
C MET A 120 -2.84 -8.23 -12.31
N GLU A 121 -3.55 -8.88 -11.39
CA GLU A 121 -3.31 -8.77 -9.95
C GLU A 121 -1.88 -9.15 -9.52
N ALA A 122 -1.25 -10.06 -10.24
CA ALA A 122 0.11 -10.51 -9.96
C ALA A 122 1.20 -9.58 -10.54
N VAL A 123 0.84 -8.64 -11.42
CA VAL A 123 1.81 -7.78 -12.11
C VAL A 123 2.15 -6.57 -11.25
N PRO A 124 3.45 -6.31 -10.93
CA PRO A 124 3.86 -5.13 -10.16
C PRO A 124 3.72 -3.85 -10.98
N ASN A 125 3.77 -2.69 -10.30
CA ASN A 125 3.80 -1.41 -10.98
C ASN A 125 5.05 -1.25 -11.86
N LEU A 126 4.96 -0.43 -12.89
CA LEU A 126 6.10 -0.11 -13.75
C LEU A 126 7.05 0.87 -13.04
N PRO A 127 8.38 0.63 -13.10
CA PRO A 127 9.33 1.58 -12.54
C PRO A 127 9.32 2.88 -13.34
N HIS A 128 9.45 4.02 -12.64
CA HIS A 128 9.66 5.30 -13.30
C HIS A 128 11.04 5.33 -13.97
N GLU A 129 11.18 6.09 -15.05
CA GLU A 129 12.43 6.16 -15.83
C GLU A 129 13.64 6.67 -15.03
N SER A 130 13.41 7.47 -13.98
CA SER A 130 14.47 7.95 -13.09
C SER A 130 14.91 6.95 -12.02
N ALA A 131 14.25 5.79 -11.90
CA ALA A 131 14.70 4.75 -10.98
C ALA A 131 15.96 4.05 -11.54
N PRO A 132 17.04 3.95 -10.76
CA PRO A 132 18.24 3.25 -11.22
C PRO A 132 17.94 1.78 -11.50
N GLN A 133 18.55 1.23 -12.54
CA GLN A 133 18.43 -0.19 -12.84
C GLN A 133 19.36 -0.99 -11.93
N GLY A 134 18.83 -2.03 -11.29
CA GLY A 134 19.60 -2.92 -10.42
C GLY A 134 18.76 -4.14 -10.05
N MET A 135 19.42 -5.19 -9.57
CA MET A 135 18.75 -6.44 -9.23
C MET A 135 18.40 -6.53 -7.73
N ASP A 136 19.12 -5.86 -6.87
CA ASP A 136 18.97 -5.91 -5.42
C ASP A 136 19.50 -4.61 -4.77
N GLU A 137 19.57 -4.56 -3.45
CA GLU A 137 20.01 -3.41 -2.67
C GLU A 137 21.38 -2.85 -3.06
N THR A 138 22.24 -3.65 -3.70
CA THR A 138 23.55 -3.19 -4.19
C THR A 138 23.43 -2.22 -5.36
N GLY A 139 22.30 -2.23 -6.06
CA GLY A 139 21.97 -1.30 -7.15
C GLY A 139 21.36 0.02 -6.67
N ASN A 140 21.09 0.18 -5.38
CA ASN A 140 20.56 1.42 -4.81
C ASN A 140 21.60 2.54 -4.85
N VAL A 141 21.15 3.77 -5.06
CA VAL A 141 22.03 4.94 -5.19
C VAL A 141 21.91 5.82 -3.95
N GLU A 142 23.03 6.06 -3.27
CA GLU A 142 23.11 7.06 -2.20
C GLU A 142 22.96 8.46 -2.79
N VAL A 143 21.86 9.14 -2.47
CA VAL A 143 21.57 10.49 -2.98
C VAL A 143 22.26 11.55 -2.13
N ARG A 144 22.23 11.38 -0.81
CA ARG A 144 22.86 12.27 0.17
C ARG A 144 23.06 11.60 1.52
N LYS A 145 24.00 12.12 2.28
CA LYS A 145 24.27 11.74 3.66
C LYS A 145 24.28 12.98 4.54
N VAL A 146 23.64 12.90 5.70
CA VAL A 146 23.44 14.01 6.63
C VAL A 146 23.89 13.61 8.03
N GLY A 147 24.58 14.51 8.70
CA GLY A 147 25.14 14.27 10.04
C GLY A 147 26.42 13.45 10.00
N VAL A 148 27.11 13.47 11.14
CA VAL A 148 28.36 12.71 11.35
C VAL A 148 28.14 11.74 12.49
N PRO A 149 28.40 10.42 12.31
CA PRO A 149 28.36 9.47 13.40
C PRO A 149 29.22 9.91 14.59
N ARG A 150 28.63 9.83 15.78
CA ARG A 150 29.35 10.17 17.02
C ARG A 150 30.49 9.18 17.23
N ALA A 151 31.69 9.69 17.55
CA ALA A 151 32.77 8.88 18.09
C ALA A 151 32.53 8.66 19.60
N PHE A 152 32.71 7.43 20.05
CA PHE A 152 32.58 7.04 21.45
C PHE A 152 33.98 6.75 22.02
N ASP A 153 34.22 7.15 23.25
CA ASP A 153 35.45 6.87 24.03
C ASP A 153 35.27 5.64 24.95
N PHE A 154 34.17 4.92 24.78
CA PHE A 154 33.79 3.70 25.50
C PHE A 154 33.23 2.64 24.55
N GLU A 155 33.11 1.42 25.03
CA GLU A 155 32.53 0.32 24.25
C GLU A 155 31.05 0.54 24.00
N VAL A 156 30.69 0.66 22.70
CA VAL A 156 29.31 0.84 22.25
C VAL A 156 28.51 -0.45 22.45
N LYS A 157 27.37 -0.32 23.12
CA LYS A 157 26.41 -1.42 23.31
C LYS A 157 25.25 -1.30 22.33
N ASP A 158 24.67 -2.45 21.98
CA ASP A 158 23.46 -2.45 21.20
C ASP A 158 22.23 -2.06 22.05
N HIS A 159 21.13 -1.73 21.36
CA HIS A 159 19.89 -1.29 21.98
C HIS A 159 19.26 -2.32 22.94
N VAL A 160 19.59 -3.62 22.82
CA VAL A 160 19.09 -4.66 23.73
C VAL A 160 19.80 -4.53 25.07
N ASP A 161 21.14 -4.53 25.06
CA ASP A 161 21.95 -4.47 26.27
C ASP A 161 21.74 -3.14 27.05
N ILE A 162 21.49 -2.04 26.31
CA ILE A 162 21.14 -0.75 26.90
C ILE A 162 19.69 -0.81 27.45
N GLY A 163 18.77 -1.26 26.59
CA GLY A 163 17.33 -1.16 26.80
C GLY A 163 16.81 -2.02 27.94
N GLU A 164 17.36 -3.23 28.14
CA GLU A 164 16.95 -4.14 29.24
C GLU A 164 17.09 -3.47 30.60
N ARG A 165 18.17 -2.70 30.80
CA ARG A 165 18.38 -1.95 32.04
C ARG A 165 17.49 -0.72 32.19
N LEU A 166 16.88 -0.25 31.10
CA LEU A 166 16.04 0.94 31.03
C LEU A 166 14.55 0.62 30.92
N GLY A 167 14.17 -0.67 30.92
CA GLY A 167 12.78 -1.11 30.91
C GLY A 167 12.29 -1.75 29.61
N LEU A 168 13.18 -2.10 28.67
CA LEU A 168 12.87 -2.97 27.54
C LEU A 168 12.89 -4.44 28.03
N ASP A 169 11.84 -5.22 27.71
CA ASP A 169 11.64 -6.54 28.31
C ASP A 169 11.17 -7.54 27.25
N PHE A 170 12.11 -8.28 26.69
CA PHE A 170 11.84 -9.30 25.68
C PHE A 170 11.33 -10.62 26.29
N ASP A 171 11.77 -10.97 27.52
CA ASP A 171 11.37 -12.20 28.20
C ASP A 171 9.88 -12.21 28.52
N THR A 172 9.40 -11.09 29.08
CA THR A 172 7.96 -10.93 29.34
C THR A 172 7.16 -10.92 28.02
N ALA A 173 7.65 -10.26 26.97
CA ALA A 173 6.99 -10.28 25.67
C ALA A 173 6.91 -11.71 25.10
N THR A 174 8.00 -12.48 25.18
CA THR A 174 8.04 -13.88 24.75
C THR A 174 7.06 -14.74 25.54
N LYS A 175 6.94 -14.53 26.84
CA LYS A 175 5.94 -15.20 27.70
C LYS A 175 4.51 -14.91 27.28
N LEU A 176 4.22 -13.67 26.84
CA LEU A 176 2.88 -13.24 26.48
C LEU A 176 2.44 -13.74 25.12
N THR A 177 3.36 -13.78 24.14
CA THR A 177 2.97 -14.06 22.74
C THR A 177 4.00 -14.79 21.90
N GLY A 178 5.28 -14.82 22.28
CA GLY A 178 6.35 -15.47 21.53
C GLY A 178 7.48 -14.51 21.14
N SER A 179 8.37 -14.99 20.26
CA SER A 179 9.51 -14.22 19.78
C SER A 179 9.09 -13.06 18.86
N ARG A 180 10.00 -12.13 18.61
CA ARG A 180 9.79 -10.94 17.75
C ARG A 180 8.69 -9.99 18.24
N PHE A 181 8.48 -9.94 19.53
CA PHE A 181 7.69 -8.92 20.22
C PHE A 181 8.54 -8.27 21.30
N SER A 182 8.17 -7.07 21.70
CA SER A 182 8.83 -6.35 22.81
C SER A 182 7.79 -5.82 23.80
N MET A 183 8.16 -5.78 25.06
CA MET A 183 7.43 -5.09 26.09
C MET A 183 8.29 -3.96 26.64
N MET A 184 7.69 -2.82 26.95
CA MET A 184 8.39 -1.65 27.47
C MET A 184 7.76 -1.20 28.79
N LYS A 185 8.59 -0.76 29.75
CA LYS A 185 8.15 -0.31 31.06
C LYS A 185 8.71 1.07 31.41
N GLY A 186 8.01 1.81 32.23
CA GLY A 186 8.49 3.06 32.83
C GLY A 186 8.94 4.10 31.82
N GLY A 187 10.17 4.59 31.98
CA GLY A 187 10.75 5.62 31.12
C GLY A 187 10.91 5.20 29.65
N MET A 188 11.18 3.90 29.41
CA MET A 188 11.28 3.35 28.05
C MET A 188 9.93 3.44 27.31
N ALA A 189 8.85 3.00 27.93
CA ALA A 189 7.51 3.10 27.34
C ALA A 189 7.11 4.57 27.10
N ARG A 190 7.50 5.47 28.02
CA ARG A 190 7.26 6.90 27.83
C ARG A 190 8.07 7.46 26.66
N LEU A 191 9.33 7.07 26.50
CA LEU A 191 10.17 7.53 25.38
C LEU A 191 9.64 7.03 24.02
N HIS A 192 9.19 5.77 23.94
CA HIS A 192 8.53 5.24 22.76
C HIS A 192 7.29 6.08 22.37
N ARG A 193 6.40 6.34 23.35
CA ARG A 193 5.23 7.20 23.13
C ARG A 193 5.61 8.63 22.76
N ALA A 194 6.65 9.20 23.39
CA ALA A 194 7.14 10.54 23.11
C ALA A 194 7.63 10.69 21.67
N LEU A 195 8.31 9.69 21.13
CA LEU A 195 8.71 9.64 19.71
C LEU A 195 7.50 9.67 18.78
N ALA A 196 6.52 8.80 19.00
CA ALA A 196 5.32 8.75 18.19
C ALA A 196 4.55 10.07 18.22
N GLN A 197 4.37 10.64 19.42
CA GLN A 197 3.66 11.91 19.59
C GLN A 197 4.41 13.07 18.93
N TYR A 198 5.72 13.15 19.08
CA TYR A 198 6.55 14.17 18.45
C TYR A 198 6.43 14.11 16.90
N MET A 199 6.47 12.91 16.33
CA MET A 199 6.30 12.71 14.89
C MET A 199 4.92 13.17 14.41
N LEU A 200 3.85 12.76 15.11
CA LEU A 200 2.48 13.19 14.77
C LEU A 200 2.31 14.71 14.87
N ASP A 201 2.72 15.31 15.99
CA ASP A 201 2.60 16.76 16.21
C ASP A 201 3.38 17.54 15.14
N THR A 202 4.53 17.02 14.71
CA THR A 202 5.31 17.64 13.63
C THR A 202 4.60 17.55 12.29
N HIS A 203 4.12 16.37 11.91
CA HIS A 203 3.44 16.21 10.61
C HIS A 203 2.12 16.98 10.54
N THR A 204 1.37 17.03 11.62
CA THR A 204 0.10 17.77 11.67
C THR A 204 0.31 19.28 11.82
N GLY A 205 1.24 19.70 12.67
CA GLY A 205 1.45 21.12 12.97
C GLY A 205 2.32 21.87 11.97
N GLN A 206 3.26 21.18 11.28
CA GLN A 206 4.22 21.83 10.39
C GLN A 206 4.11 21.39 8.94
N HIS A 207 3.74 20.12 8.67
CA HIS A 207 3.74 19.56 7.34
C HIS A 207 2.35 19.49 6.70
N GLY A 208 1.30 19.93 7.42
CA GLY A 208 -0.05 20.08 6.90
C GLY A 208 -0.82 18.78 6.70
N TYR A 209 -0.44 17.71 7.44
CA TYR A 209 -1.21 16.48 7.44
C TYR A 209 -2.40 16.54 8.39
N THR A 210 -3.48 15.87 8.02
CA THR A 210 -4.60 15.59 8.92
C THR A 210 -4.33 14.31 9.67
N GLU A 211 -4.33 14.35 11.01
CA GLU A 211 -4.25 13.16 11.82
C GLU A 211 -5.54 12.34 11.71
N CYS A 212 -5.38 11.04 11.52
CA CYS A 212 -6.47 10.09 11.42
C CYS A 212 -6.33 8.99 12.47
N TYR A 213 -7.42 8.67 13.17
CA TYR A 213 -7.55 7.44 13.94
C TYR A 213 -8.27 6.40 13.07
N THR A 214 -7.61 5.30 12.77
CA THR A 214 -8.08 4.32 11.79
C THR A 214 -8.33 2.95 12.42
N PRO A 215 -9.22 2.10 11.82
CA PRO A 215 -9.30 0.70 12.20
C PRO A 215 -7.96 -0.03 11.96
N TYR A 216 -7.56 -0.89 12.90
CA TYR A 216 -6.37 -1.75 12.80
C TYR A 216 -6.68 -3.12 12.21
N MET A 217 -7.95 -3.47 12.11
CA MET A 217 -8.46 -4.62 11.36
C MET A 217 -9.19 -4.14 10.13
N VAL A 218 -8.86 -4.70 8.97
CA VAL A 218 -9.43 -4.32 7.68
C VAL A 218 -9.94 -5.54 6.93
N ASN A 219 -10.84 -5.33 5.99
CA ASN A 219 -11.30 -6.36 5.06
C ASN A 219 -10.29 -6.62 3.94
N ALA A 220 -10.47 -7.71 3.20
CA ALA A 220 -9.61 -8.08 2.10
C ALA A 220 -9.56 -7.03 0.97
N ASP A 221 -10.66 -6.31 0.72
CA ASP A 221 -10.72 -5.31 -0.34
C ASP A 221 -9.81 -4.11 -0.06
N SER A 222 -9.65 -3.72 1.21
CA SER A 222 -8.70 -2.68 1.60
C SER A 222 -7.25 -3.09 1.31
N LEU A 223 -6.90 -4.35 1.54
CA LEU A 223 -5.57 -4.90 1.23
C LEU A 223 -5.35 -5.10 -0.27
N ARG A 224 -6.40 -5.42 -1.04
CA ARG A 224 -6.33 -5.44 -2.50
C ARG A 224 -6.15 -4.04 -3.07
N GLY A 225 -6.83 -3.05 -2.50
CA GLY A 225 -6.72 -1.65 -2.92
C GLY A 225 -5.30 -1.12 -2.90
N THR A 226 -4.53 -1.45 -1.88
CA THR A 226 -3.13 -1.02 -1.74
C THR A 226 -2.10 -2.04 -2.25
N GLY A 227 -2.53 -3.26 -2.63
CA GLY A 227 -1.68 -4.23 -3.32
C GLY A 227 -1.00 -5.27 -2.43
N GLN A 228 -1.38 -5.39 -1.16
CA GLN A 228 -0.87 -6.47 -0.31
C GLN A 228 -1.48 -7.82 -0.68
N LEU A 229 -2.78 -7.86 -0.97
CA LEU A 229 -3.43 -9.07 -1.49
C LEU A 229 -3.50 -9.06 -3.02
N PRO A 230 -3.46 -10.25 -3.66
CA PRO A 230 -3.28 -11.58 -3.06
C PRO A 230 -1.83 -11.95 -2.75
N LYS A 231 -0.84 -11.22 -3.29
CA LYS A 231 0.58 -11.65 -3.38
C LYS A 231 1.26 -11.87 -2.04
N PHE A 232 0.96 -11.03 -1.04
CA PHE A 232 1.65 -11.02 0.26
C PHE A 232 0.78 -11.57 1.39
N GLU A 233 -0.19 -12.44 1.08
CA GLU A 233 -1.07 -13.03 2.10
C GLU A 233 -0.29 -13.76 3.21
N ALA A 234 0.83 -14.40 2.86
CA ALA A 234 1.70 -15.07 3.83
C ALA A 234 2.35 -14.13 4.85
N ASP A 235 2.47 -12.84 4.53
CA ASP A 235 3.03 -11.82 5.42
C ASP A 235 1.99 -11.17 6.33
N LEU A 236 0.70 -11.54 6.21
CA LEU A 236 -0.40 -10.94 6.95
C LEU A 236 -0.82 -11.82 8.14
N PHE A 237 -1.30 -11.17 9.21
CA PHE A 237 -2.06 -11.82 10.25
C PHE A 237 -3.55 -11.76 9.90
N SER A 238 -4.16 -12.93 9.66
CA SER A 238 -5.60 -13.05 9.46
C SER A 238 -6.33 -13.24 10.79
N VAL A 239 -7.53 -12.65 10.91
CA VAL A 239 -8.36 -12.67 12.11
C VAL A 239 -9.74 -13.18 11.75
N LYS A 240 -10.25 -14.15 12.51
CA LYS A 240 -11.63 -14.61 12.42
C LYS A 240 -12.47 -13.94 13.50
N LYS A 241 -13.67 -13.53 13.15
CA LYS A 241 -14.64 -13.02 14.13
C LYS A 241 -15.02 -14.17 15.09
N GLY A 242 -14.89 -13.94 16.41
CA GLY A 242 -15.17 -14.95 17.44
C GLY A 242 -16.61 -15.47 17.35
N GLY A 243 -16.80 -16.78 17.67
CA GLY A 243 -18.10 -17.44 17.75
C GLY A 243 -18.70 -17.92 16.42
N ALA A 244 -18.04 -17.74 15.30
CA ALA A 244 -18.48 -18.30 14.02
C ALA A 244 -17.72 -19.60 13.73
N GLU A 245 -18.35 -20.74 13.89
CA GLU A 245 -17.96 -21.97 13.20
C GLU A 245 -18.41 -21.84 11.75
N GLY A 246 -17.42 -21.80 10.81
CA GLY A 246 -17.69 -21.77 9.37
C GLY A 246 -17.49 -20.39 8.72
N GLU A 247 -17.76 -20.29 7.49
CA GLU A 247 -17.64 -19.26 6.45
C GLU A 247 -17.72 -17.76 6.84
N GLY A 248 -17.09 -17.33 7.94
CA GLY A 248 -16.97 -15.92 8.32
C GLY A 248 -15.99 -15.16 7.43
N GLU A 249 -16.30 -13.92 7.11
CA GLU A 249 -15.43 -12.99 6.41
C GLU A 249 -14.08 -12.87 7.15
N ASN A 250 -12.97 -13.06 6.45
CA ASN A 250 -11.65 -12.89 7.01
C ASN A 250 -11.33 -11.40 7.14
N PHE A 251 -10.95 -10.99 8.33
CA PHE A 251 -10.31 -9.72 8.58
C PHE A 251 -8.79 -9.92 8.69
N TYR A 252 -8.05 -8.85 8.54
CA TYR A 252 -6.60 -8.85 8.64
C TYR A 252 -6.15 -7.71 9.53
N LEU A 253 -5.12 -7.95 10.34
CA LEU A 253 -4.41 -6.87 11.03
C LEU A 253 -3.57 -6.09 10.02
N ILE A 254 -3.60 -4.77 10.09
CA ILE A 254 -2.89 -3.92 9.12
C ILE A 254 -1.36 -4.12 9.23
N PRO A 255 -0.65 -4.33 8.10
CA PRO A 255 0.82 -4.35 8.09
C PRO A 255 1.41 -2.93 8.10
N THR A 256 0.57 -1.93 7.85
CA THR A 256 0.85 -0.48 7.79
C THR A 256 -0.48 0.27 7.75
N SER A 257 -0.54 1.45 8.33
CA SER A 257 -1.73 2.32 8.21
C SER A 257 -1.92 2.91 6.81
N GLU A 258 -0.95 2.77 5.91
CA GLU A 258 -1.14 3.01 4.48
C GLU A 258 -2.43 2.35 3.98
N VAL A 259 -2.69 1.09 4.37
CA VAL A 259 -3.90 0.36 3.96
C VAL A 259 -5.17 1.11 4.34
N SER A 260 -5.28 1.53 5.59
CA SER A 260 -6.47 2.24 6.07
C SER A 260 -6.58 3.64 5.48
N LEU A 261 -5.48 4.40 5.46
CA LEU A 261 -5.47 5.80 5.01
C LEU A 261 -5.72 5.92 3.50
N THR A 262 -5.07 5.09 2.69
CA THR A 262 -5.20 5.17 1.23
C THR A 262 -6.61 4.77 0.78
N ASN A 263 -7.25 3.81 1.46
CA ASN A 263 -8.62 3.37 1.13
C ASN A 263 -9.72 4.37 1.52
N VAL A 264 -9.41 5.49 2.18
CA VAL A 264 -10.38 6.57 2.44
C VAL A 264 -11.00 7.10 1.13
N VAL A 265 -10.24 7.08 0.04
CA VAL A 265 -10.71 7.53 -1.27
C VAL A 265 -11.15 6.39 -2.21
N ARG A 266 -11.32 5.16 -1.69
CA ARG A 266 -11.79 4.03 -2.50
C ARG A 266 -13.21 4.26 -3.01
N ASP A 267 -13.41 4.03 -4.33
CA ASP A 267 -14.66 4.26 -5.07
C ASP A 267 -15.14 5.72 -5.09
N GLU A 268 -14.25 6.67 -4.75
CA GLU A 268 -14.57 8.09 -4.66
C GLU A 268 -14.11 8.86 -5.91
N ILE A 269 -14.80 9.97 -6.16
CA ILE A 269 -14.37 11.03 -7.08
C ILE A 269 -14.08 12.27 -6.24
N VAL A 270 -12.82 12.45 -5.90
CA VAL A 270 -12.35 13.58 -5.07
C VAL A 270 -12.48 14.89 -5.85
N ALA A 271 -12.96 15.94 -5.21
CA ALA A 271 -13.02 17.24 -5.82
C ALA A 271 -11.60 17.84 -6.02
N LEU A 272 -11.38 18.52 -7.14
CA LEU A 272 -10.04 19.00 -7.51
C LEU A 272 -9.48 20.01 -6.48
N ASP A 273 -10.33 20.80 -5.88
CA ASP A 273 -10.00 21.78 -4.84
C ASP A 273 -9.70 21.17 -3.46
N GLN A 274 -9.97 19.88 -3.29
CA GLN A 274 -9.59 19.12 -2.09
C GLN A 274 -8.19 18.50 -2.20
N LEU A 275 -7.56 18.53 -3.37
CA LEU A 275 -6.22 18.00 -3.57
C LEU A 275 -5.13 19.03 -3.21
N PRO A 276 -4.01 18.61 -2.62
CA PRO A 276 -3.70 17.26 -2.15
C PRO A 276 -4.43 16.88 -0.85
N VAL A 277 -4.87 15.60 -0.73
CA VAL A 277 -5.32 15.04 0.54
C VAL A 277 -4.10 14.46 1.25
N LYS A 278 -3.74 15.04 2.41
CA LYS A 278 -2.60 14.63 3.23
C LYS A 278 -3.10 14.06 4.54
N MET A 279 -2.79 12.81 4.83
CA MET A 279 -3.23 12.11 6.04
C MET A 279 -2.06 11.43 6.74
N THR A 280 -2.08 11.42 8.08
CA THR A 280 -1.11 10.70 8.91
C THR A 280 -1.80 9.95 10.02
N ALA A 281 -1.23 8.83 10.42
CA ALA A 281 -1.71 8.04 11.56
C ALA A 281 -0.54 7.37 12.28
N HIS A 282 -0.59 7.35 13.60
CA HIS A 282 0.24 6.48 14.43
C HIS A 282 -0.55 5.21 14.72
N THR A 283 -0.04 4.06 14.28
CA THR A 283 -0.70 2.78 14.51
C THR A 283 0.30 1.67 14.85
N PRO A 284 -0.11 0.63 15.59
CA PRO A 284 0.57 -0.64 15.53
C PRO A 284 0.46 -1.20 14.09
N CYS A 285 1.50 -1.90 13.67
CA CYS A 285 1.61 -2.59 12.39
C CYS A 285 1.97 -4.04 12.65
N PHE A 286 1.41 -4.97 11.87
CA PHE A 286 1.55 -6.40 12.12
C PHE A 286 2.06 -7.10 10.86
N ARG A 287 3.21 -7.79 10.98
CA ARG A 287 3.83 -8.54 9.86
C ARG A 287 4.29 -9.91 10.35
N SER A 288 3.91 -10.96 9.63
CA SER A 288 4.36 -12.33 9.98
C SER A 288 5.83 -12.57 9.66
N GLU A 289 6.46 -11.67 8.86
CA GLU A 289 7.87 -11.75 8.49
C GLU A 289 8.26 -13.09 7.84
N ALA A 290 7.37 -13.65 7.03
CA ALA A 290 7.49 -15.00 6.44
C ALA A 290 8.79 -15.20 5.64
N GLY A 291 9.32 -14.15 5.00
CA GLY A 291 10.56 -14.20 4.20
C GLY A 291 11.85 -13.91 4.97
N SER A 292 11.79 -13.66 6.30
CA SER A 292 12.93 -13.14 7.08
C SER A 292 13.50 -14.13 8.11
N TYR A 293 13.36 -15.42 7.85
CA TYR A 293 13.85 -16.47 8.77
C TYR A 293 15.36 -16.28 9.07
N GLY A 294 15.72 -16.24 10.36
CA GLY A 294 17.11 -16.10 10.81
C GLY A 294 17.74 -14.72 10.70
N ARG A 295 17.04 -13.70 10.17
CA ARG A 295 17.56 -12.33 10.09
C ARG A 295 17.07 -11.50 11.27
N ASP A 296 17.96 -10.65 11.84
CA ASP A 296 17.64 -9.68 12.90
C ASP A 296 16.73 -10.29 14.00
N THR A 297 17.09 -11.49 14.49
CA THR A 297 16.28 -12.23 15.46
C THR A 297 16.36 -11.65 16.87
N ARG A 298 17.38 -10.84 17.17
CA ARG A 298 17.58 -10.17 18.46
C ARG A 298 17.16 -8.71 18.36
N GLY A 299 16.43 -8.24 19.38
CA GLY A 299 16.06 -6.84 19.54
C GLY A 299 14.85 -6.40 18.72
N MET A 300 14.83 -5.10 18.40
CA MET A 300 13.65 -4.42 17.85
C MET A 300 13.73 -4.11 16.35
N ILE A 301 14.77 -4.55 15.65
CA ILE A 301 14.96 -4.23 14.22
C ILE A 301 13.86 -4.86 13.35
N ARG A 302 13.45 -6.09 13.72
CA ARG A 302 12.45 -6.86 12.97
C ARG A 302 11.48 -7.55 13.93
N GLN A 303 10.25 -7.04 13.96
CA GLN A 303 9.22 -7.48 14.90
C GLN A 303 7.91 -7.83 14.18
N HIS A 304 7.12 -8.76 14.76
CA HIS A 304 5.77 -9.06 14.30
C HIS A 304 4.78 -7.94 14.58
N GLN A 305 5.03 -7.17 15.65
CA GLN A 305 4.27 -5.98 16.01
C GLN A 305 5.22 -4.82 16.26
N PHE A 306 4.99 -3.70 15.59
CA PHE A 306 5.75 -2.47 15.78
C PHE A 306 4.88 -1.25 15.51
N ASP A 307 5.26 -0.10 16.05
CA ASP A 307 4.54 1.14 15.85
C ASP A 307 5.17 1.98 14.73
N LYS A 308 4.32 2.60 13.94
CA LYS A 308 4.74 3.46 12.82
C LYS A 308 3.83 4.69 12.74
N VAL A 309 4.43 5.84 12.53
CA VAL A 309 3.72 7.02 12.02
C VAL A 309 3.80 6.97 10.50
N GLU A 310 2.66 6.90 9.86
CA GLU A 310 2.56 6.81 8.40
C GLU A 310 2.05 8.10 7.81
N MET A 311 2.61 8.49 6.68
CA MET A 311 2.17 9.59 5.85
C MET A 311 1.58 9.06 4.55
N VAL A 312 0.39 9.51 4.17
CA VAL A 312 -0.24 9.20 2.89
C VAL A 312 -0.64 10.51 2.21
N GLN A 313 -0.33 10.62 0.93
CA GLN A 313 -0.83 11.70 0.09
C GLN A 313 -1.61 11.14 -1.10
N VAL A 314 -2.77 11.76 -1.38
CA VAL A 314 -3.54 11.53 -2.60
C VAL A 314 -3.50 12.84 -3.39
N VAL A 315 -2.95 12.79 -4.60
CA VAL A 315 -2.56 14.00 -5.32
C VAL A 315 -2.98 13.96 -6.80
N HIS A 316 -3.02 15.15 -7.41
CA HIS A 316 -3.08 15.26 -8.87
C HIS A 316 -1.84 14.60 -9.51
N PRO A 317 -1.97 13.83 -10.61
CA PRO A 317 -0.86 13.11 -11.24
C PRO A 317 0.38 13.98 -11.52
N GLU A 318 0.19 15.19 -12.03
CA GLU A 318 1.28 16.12 -12.38
C GLU A 318 2.09 16.59 -11.16
N GLN A 319 1.54 16.49 -9.94
CA GLN A 319 2.19 16.94 -8.71
C GLN A 319 2.89 15.80 -7.95
N SER A 320 2.70 14.54 -8.35
CA SER A 320 3.05 13.39 -7.52
C SER A 320 4.56 13.24 -7.26
N TYR A 321 5.41 13.63 -8.20
CA TYR A 321 6.86 13.56 -7.98
C TYR A 321 7.39 14.69 -7.12
N ALA A 322 6.82 15.90 -7.23
CA ALA A 322 7.10 17.00 -6.31
C ALA A 322 6.63 16.65 -4.88
N ALA A 323 5.47 16.01 -4.75
CA ALA A 323 4.96 15.54 -3.48
C ALA A 323 5.85 14.44 -2.86
N LEU A 324 6.47 13.56 -3.66
CA LEU A 324 7.42 12.57 -3.17
C LEU A 324 8.66 13.25 -2.56
N GLU A 325 9.25 14.22 -3.26
CA GLU A 325 10.41 14.97 -2.75
C GLU A 325 10.07 15.74 -1.46
N GLU A 326 8.88 16.32 -1.39
CA GLU A 326 8.38 16.97 -0.17
C GLU A 326 8.26 15.97 0.99
N MET A 327 7.66 14.78 0.76
CA MET A 327 7.54 13.74 1.79
C MET A 327 8.90 13.27 2.29
N VAL A 328 9.88 13.12 1.41
CA VAL A 328 11.26 12.77 1.80
C VAL A 328 11.82 13.83 2.73
N GLY A 329 11.72 15.12 2.37
CA GLY A 329 12.16 16.23 3.23
C GLY A 329 11.46 16.27 4.59
N GLN A 330 10.18 15.92 4.65
CA GLN A 330 9.40 15.84 5.89
C GLN A 330 9.85 14.71 6.81
N ALA A 331 10.21 13.54 6.27
CA ALA A 331 10.79 12.45 7.05
C ALA A 331 12.22 12.76 7.52
N GLU A 332 13.04 13.40 6.66
CA GLU A 332 14.38 13.88 7.02
C GLU A 332 14.34 14.91 8.14
N PHE A 333 13.30 15.77 8.18
CA PHE A 333 13.14 16.76 9.24
C PHE A 333 13.08 16.10 10.62
N ILE A 334 12.38 14.97 10.75
CA ILE A 334 12.30 14.22 12.01
C ILE A 334 13.69 13.72 12.43
N LEU A 335 14.45 13.12 11.50
CA LEU A 335 15.81 12.61 11.80
C LEU A 335 16.77 13.73 12.17
N THR A 336 16.72 14.84 11.43
CA THR A 336 17.56 16.02 11.67
C THR A 336 17.25 16.65 13.02
N SER A 337 15.97 16.82 13.36
CA SER A 337 15.56 17.39 14.65
C SER A 337 15.90 16.50 15.85
N LEU A 338 15.95 15.19 15.63
CA LEU A 338 16.44 14.23 16.62
C LEU A 338 17.98 14.18 16.69
N GLY A 339 18.71 14.88 15.81
CA GLY A 339 20.16 14.87 15.76
C GLY A 339 20.76 13.51 15.37
N LEU A 340 20.03 12.71 14.62
CA LEU A 340 20.46 11.37 14.19
C LEU A 340 21.14 11.44 12.83
N PRO A 341 22.35 10.86 12.64
CA PRO A 341 22.98 10.75 11.34
C PRO A 341 22.22 9.76 10.45
N TYR A 342 22.01 10.13 9.18
CA TYR A 342 21.27 9.30 8.23
C TYR A 342 21.78 9.48 6.80
N ARG A 343 21.32 8.61 5.89
CA ARG A 343 21.49 8.76 4.46
C ARG A 343 20.17 8.52 3.72
N VAL A 344 20.05 9.09 2.53
CA VAL A 344 18.91 8.92 1.63
C VAL A 344 19.35 8.08 0.45
N MET A 345 18.64 6.98 0.22
CA MET A 345 18.89 6.03 -0.85
C MET A 345 17.75 6.11 -1.87
N LEU A 346 18.07 6.22 -3.16
CA LEU A 346 17.13 5.99 -4.24
C LEU A 346 17.18 4.52 -4.61
N LEU A 347 16.05 3.83 -4.44
CA LEU A 347 15.99 2.39 -4.69
C LEU A 347 16.04 2.08 -6.18
N CYS A 348 16.76 1.03 -6.52
CA CYS A 348 16.80 0.49 -7.87
C CYS A 348 15.55 -0.34 -8.19
N THR A 349 15.34 -0.60 -9.47
CA THR A 349 14.14 -1.30 -9.98
C THR A 349 13.91 -2.67 -9.34
N GLY A 350 14.96 -3.39 -8.98
CA GLY A 350 14.88 -4.74 -8.39
C GLY A 350 14.65 -4.78 -6.88
N ASP A 351 14.75 -3.62 -6.19
CA ASP A 351 14.58 -3.49 -4.74
C ASP A 351 13.30 -2.76 -4.32
N MET A 352 12.67 -2.04 -5.25
CA MET A 352 11.41 -1.32 -4.98
C MET A 352 10.25 -2.24 -4.64
N GLY A 353 9.37 -1.78 -3.73
CA GLY A 353 8.11 -2.43 -3.36
C GLY A 353 7.15 -2.62 -4.55
N PHE A 354 6.27 -3.61 -4.45
CA PHE A 354 5.37 -4.08 -5.53
C PHE A 354 4.53 -2.97 -6.17
N SER A 355 3.98 -2.07 -5.36
CA SER A 355 3.09 -0.98 -5.81
C SER A 355 3.85 0.26 -6.28
N ALA A 356 5.14 0.39 -5.96
CA ALA A 356 5.91 1.60 -6.18
C ALA A 356 6.41 1.75 -7.62
N ALA A 357 6.38 2.99 -8.14
CA ALA A 357 7.05 3.41 -9.36
C ALA A 357 8.42 4.05 -9.06
N LYS A 358 8.56 4.72 -7.92
CA LYS A 358 9.82 5.29 -7.41
C LYS A 358 9.80 5.28 -5.90
N THR A 359 10.93 4.92 -5.28
CA THR A 359 11.07 4.84 -3.82
C THR A 359 12.37 5.46 -3.36
N TYR A 360 12.29 6.24 -2.29
CA TYR A 360 13.42 6.63 -1.47
C TYR A 360 13.36 5.93 -0.12
N ASP A 361 14.50 5.39 0.33
CA ASP A 361 14.68 4.93 1.70
C ASP A 361 15.54 5.91 2.48
N LEU A 362 15.15 6.18 3.71
CA LEU A 362 16.01 6.83 4.68
C LEU A 362 16.60 5.74 5.58
N GLU A 363 17.92 5.77 5.73
CA GLU A 363 18.63 4.84 6.59
C GLU A 363 19.37 5.60 7.68
N VAL A 364 19.12 5.24 8.94
CA VAL A 364 19.73 5.85 10.13
C VAL A 364 20.96 5.08 10.55
N TRP A 365 21.97 5.80 11.04
CA TRP A 365 23.19 5.19 11.56
C TRP A 365 22.95 4.49 12.89
N LEU A 366 23.37 3.22 12.97
CA LEU A 366 23.37 2.43 14.20
C LEU A 366 24.82 2.12 14.64
N PRO A 367 25.32 2.76 15.69
CA PRO A 367 26.71 2.63 16.13
C PRO A 367 27.12 1.20 16.48
N ALA A 368 26.26 0.44 17.14
CA ALA A 368 26.57 -0.92 17.56
C ALA A 368 26.73 -1.90 16.38
N GLN A 369 26.06 -1.65 15.27
CA GLN A 369 26.18 -2.43 14.04
C GLN A 369 27.19 -1.83 13.06
N ASN A 370 27.69 -0.61 13.34
CA ASN A 370 28.58 0.15 12.46
C ASN A 370 28.03 0.23 11.03
N THR A 371 26.73 0.47 10.88
CA THR A 371 26.06 0.53 9.58
C THR A 371 24.82 1.44 9.60
N TYR A 372 24.35 1.79 8.42
CA TYR A 372 23.05 2.43 8.21
C TYR A 372 21.95 1.38 8.10
N ARG A 373 20.79 1.63 8.71
CA ARG A 373 19.62 0.74 8.66
C ARG A 373 18.39 1.54 8.26
N GLU A 374 17.60 0.97 7.36
CA GLU A 374 16.33 1.56 6.91
C GLU A 374 15.44 1.94 8.09
N ILE A 375 14.92 3.16 8.10
CA ILE A 375 14.01 3.69 9.11
C ILE A 375 12.71 4.23 8.49
N SER A 376 12.75 4.57 7.22
CA SER A 376 11.61 5.01 6.43
C SER A 376 11.78 4.59 4.99
N SER A 377 10.68 4.21 4.36
CA SER A 377 10.57 3.99 2.92
C SER A 377 9.43 4.84 2.40
N LEU A 378 9.70 5.68 1.39
CA LEU A 378 8.73 6.63 0.83
C LEU A 378 8.55 6.36 -0.65
N SER A 379 7.33 6.07 -1.07
CA SER A 379 7.02 5.61 -2.42
C SER A 379 5.96 6.46 -3.11
N ASN A 380 6.19 6.73 -4.40
CA ASN A 380 5.15 7.15 -5.32
C ASN A 380 4.61 5.91 -6.05
N CYS A 381 3.35 5.61 -5.85
CA CYS A 381 2.66 4.49 -6.50
C CYS A 381 1.99 4.89 -7.81
N GLU A 382 2.07 6.16 -8.20
CA GLU A 382 1.32 6.70 -9.35
C GLU A 382 -0.16 6.29 -9.29
N ALA A 383 -0.73 5.87 -10.41
CA ALA A 383 -2.12 5.45 -10.51
C ALA A 383 -2.36 3.97 -10.09
N PHE A 384 -1.33 3.25 -9.66
CA PHE A 384 -1.43 1.81 -9.40
C PHE A 384 -2.49 1.46 -8.34
N GLN A 385 -2.43 2.11 -7.19
CA GLN A 385 -3.39 1.88 -6.11
C GLN A 385 -4.74 2.52 -6.44
N SER A 386 -4.75 3.73 -7.01
CA SER A 386 -5.98 4.42 -7.40
C SER A 386 -6.77 3.63 -8.44
N ARG A 387 -6.12 2.94 -9.35
CA ARG A 387 -6.76 2.06 -10.33
C ARG A 387 -7.44 0.88 -9.64
N ARG A 388 -6.78 0.24 -8.67
CA ARG A 388 -7.34 -0.85 -7.85
C ARG A 388 -8.55 -0.40 -7.03
N MET A 389 -8.46 0.81 -6.47
CA MET A 389 -9.47 1.39 -5.59
C MET A 389 -10.53 2.20 -6.35
N GLN A 390 -10.40 2.39 -7.67
CA GLN A 390 -11.26 3.30 -8.44
C GLN A 390 -11.30 4.73 -7.89
N ALA A 391 -10.18 5.17 -7.30
CA ALA A 391 -10.02 6.52 -6.77
C ALA A 391 -9.72 7.51 -7.91
N ARG A 392 -10.57 8.49 -8.10
CA ARG A 392 -10.56 9.39 -9.27
C ARG A 392 -10.76 10.84 -8.85
N PHE A 393 -10.48 11.75 -9.77
CA PHE A 393 -10.89 13.15 -9.71
C PHE A 393 -11.52 13.55 -11.06
N ARG A 394 -12.18 14.71 -11.12
CA ARG A 394 -12.65 15.27 -12.39
C ARG A 394 -11.64 16.28 -12.91
N ASN A 395 -11.12 16.03 -14.11
CA ASN A 395 -10.24 16.98 -14.79
C ASN A 395 -10.99 18.27 -15.23
N ALA A 396 -10.27 19.23 -15.80
CA ALA A 396 -10.84 20.49 -16.27
C ALA A 396 -11.97 20.35 -17.30
N GLN A 397 -12.03 19.20 -18.00
CA GLN A 397 -13.10 18.87 -18.95
C GLN A 397 -14.24 18.05 -18.30
N GLY A 398 -14.22 17.88 -16.98
CA GLY A 398 -15.21 17.13 -16.22
C GLY A 398 -15.12 15.60 -16.36
N LYS A 399 -14.08 15.08 -17.03
CA LYS A 399 -13.85 13.65 -17.19
C LYS A 399 -13.17 13.06 -15.95
N PRO A 400 -13.57 11.86 -15.51
CA PRO A 400 -12.89 11.17 -14.42
C PRO A 400 -11.52 10.67 -14.85
N GLU A 401 -10.49 10.99 -14.06
CA GLU A 401 -9.11 10.53 -14.18
C GLU A 401 -8.65 9.92 -12.85
N LEU A 402 -7.66 9.01 -12.91
CA LEU A 402 -7.10 8.38 -11.72
C LEU A 402 -6.21 9.36 -10.97
N LEU A 403 -6.30 9.31 -9.64
CA LEU A 403 -5.40 10.01 -8.73
C LEU A 403 -4.05 9.28 -8.66
N HIS A 404 -3.01 9.97 -8.21
CA HIS A 404 -1.78 9.34 -7.75
C HIS A 404 -1.76 9.24 -6.23
N THR A 405 -1.19 8.15 -5.72
CA THR A 405 -1.04 7.90 -4.28
C THR A 405 0.43 7.80 -3.90
N LEU A 406 0.76 8.36 -2.74
CA LEU A 406 2.08 8.28 -2.14
C LEU A 406 1.92 7.83 -0.69
N ASN A 407 2.90 7.08 -0.23
CA ASN A 407 2.97 6.66 1.17
C ASN A 407 4.42 6.69 1.66
N GLY A 408 4.59 6.80 2.95
CA GLY A 408 5.90 6.68 3.57
C GLY A 408 5.85 6.81 5.08
N SER A 409 6.85 6.21 5.74
CA SER A 409 6.96 6.30 7.18
C SER A 409 7.49 7.65 7.63
N GLY A 410 6.82 8.26 8.56
CA GLY A 410 7.25 9.53 9.14
C GLY A 410 7.51 9.50 10.66
N LEU A 411 8.10 8.48 11.28
CA LEU A 411 8.93 7.33 10.93
C LEU A 411 8.42 6.01 11.55
N ALA A 412 9.25 4.93 11.41
CA ALA A 412 9.10 3.71 12.20
C ALA A 412 9.54 3.96 13.65
N VAL A 413 8.57 4.01 14.60
CA VAL A 413 8.80 4.45 15.98
C VAL A 413 9.81 3.56 16.71
N GLY A 414 9.69 2.22 16.57
CA GLY A 414 10.60 1.28 17.20
C GLY A 414 12.04 1.40 16.71
N ARG A 415 12.27 1.55 15.38
CA ARG A 415 13.63 1.77 14.84
C ARG A 415 14.19 3.13 15.24
N THR A 416 13.35 4.16 15.34
CA THR A 416 13.77 5.46 15.85
C THR A 416 14.19 5.37 17.32
N LEU A 417 13.46 4.59 18.13
CA LEU A 417 13.86 4.32 19.50
C LEU A 417 15.23 3.62 19.56
N VAL A 418 15.45 2.58 18.73
CA VAL A 418 16.76 1.92 18.62
C VAL A 418 17.86 2.93 18.29
N ALA A 419 17.64 3.78 17.30
CA ALA A 419 18.62 4.78 16.90
C ALA A 419 18.91 5.79 18.01
N VAL A 420 17.90 6.25 18.77
CA VAL A 420 18.09 7.12 19.93
C VAL A 420 18.86 6.41 21.02
N LEU A 421 18.52 5.18 21.37
CA LEU A 421 19.24 4.42 22.40
C LEU A 421 20.73 4.28 22.06
N GLU A 422 21.04 3.88 20.84
CA GLU A 422 22.42 3.61 20.43
C GLU A 422 23.24 4.88 20.21
N ASN A 423 22.67 5.95 19.61
CA ASN A 423 23.42 7.18 19.35
C ASN A 423 23.59 8.07 20.60
N TYR A 424 22.67 7.99 21.57
CA TYR A 424 22.65 8.84 22.75
C TYR A 424 23.10 8.13 24.04
N GLN A 425 23.59 6.88 23.92
CA GLN A 425 24.13 6.12 25.06
C GLN A 425 25.33 6.82 25.72
N GLN A 426 25.50 6.61 27.02
CA GLN A 426 26.59 7.10 27.82
C GLN A 426 27.36 5.94 28.47
N ALA A 427 28.59 6.18 28.90
CA ALA A 427 29.46 5.18 29.52
C ALA A 427 28.84 4.54 30.78
N ASP A 428 27.99 5.26 31.50
CA ASP A 428 27.28 4.80 32.70
C ASP A 428 26.02 3.95 32.40
N GLY A 429 25.73 3.70 31.12
CA GLY A 429 24.56 2.95 30.66
C GLY A 429 23.27 3.77 30.61
N SER A 430 23.33 5.07 30.88
CA SER A 430 22.21 5.97 30.66
C SER A 430 22.10 6.41 29.20
N VAL A 431 20.95 7.00 28.84
CA VAL A 431 20.70 7.54 27.50
C VAL A 431 20.22 8.99 27.62
N ILE A 432 20.89 9.92 26.97
CA ILE A 432 20.47 11.31 26.88
C ILE A 432 19.22 11.39 26.01
N ILE A 433 18.22 12.13 26.46
CA ILE A 433 16.99 12.37 25.70
C ILE A 433 17.21 13.54 24.73
N PRO A 434 17.02 13.34 23.41
CA PRO A 434 17.04 14.43 22.45
C PRO A 434 16.20 15.62 22.91
N GLU A 435 16.67 16.82 22.69
CA GLU A 435 16.08 18.05 23.22
C GLU A 435 14.60 18.19 22.83
N VAL A 436 14.28 17.91 21.58
CA VAL A 436 12.92 17.99 21.04
C VAL A 436 11.91 17.02 21.70
N LEU A 437 12.41 15.97 22.35
CA LEU A 437 11.57 15.00 23.08
C LEU A 437 11.38 15.33 24.57
N ARG A 438 12.18 16.22 25.16
CA ARG A 438 12.11 16.55 26.58
C ARG A 438 10.74 17.06 27.03
N PRO A 439 10.02 17.92 26.26
CA PRO A 439 8.66 18.32 26.62
C PRO A 439 7.71 17.11 26.76
N TYR A 440 7.79 16.14 25.88
CA TYR A 440 6.99 14.92 25.89
C TYR A 440 7.40 13.97 27.03
N MET A 441 8.63 14.10 27.50
CA MET A 441 9.18 13.34 28.63
C MET A 441 8.98 14.05 29.98
N GLY A 442 8.25 15.20 30.03
CA GLY A 442 8.04 15.99 31.24
C GLY A 442 9.29 16.67 31.75
N GLY A 443 10.15 17.11 30.85
CA GLY A 443 11.41 17.77 31.13
C GLY A 443 12.57 16.83 31.50
N LEU A 444 12.37 15.50 31.43
CA LEU A 444 13.44 14.54 31.71
C LEU A 444 14.52 14.63 30.62
N GLU A 445 15.78 14.82 31.04
CA GLU A 445 16.92 14.97 30.12
C GLU A 445 17.68 13.67 29.87
N ARG A 446 17.48 12.68 30.76
CA ARG A 446 18.23 11.42 30.73
C ARG A 446 17.39 10.27 31.25
N LEU A 447 17.43 9.12 30.58
CA LEU A 447 17.01 7.83 31.13
C LEU A 447 18.24 7.16 31.77
N ALA A 448 18.12 6.80 33.04
CA ALA A 448 19.18 6.08 33.76
C ALA A 448 18.64 4.71 34.23
N PRO A 449 19.51 3.68 34.31
CA PRO A 449 19.16 2.42 34.96
C PRO A 449 18.62 2.67 36.39
N ALA A 450 17.69 1.82 36.78
CA ALA A 450 17.27 1.82 38.21
C ALA A 450 18.49 1.51 39.10
N ALA A 451 18.61 2.27 40.21
CA ALA A 451 19.68 2.08 41.17
C ALA A 451 19.61 0.72 41.85
#